data_ffc53707b0421d0aa8c7625c4870df96
#
_entry.id   ffc53707b0421d0aa8c7625c4870df96
#
_cell.length_a   1.000
_cell.length_b   1.000
_cell.length_c   1.000
_cell.angle_alpha   90.00
_cell.angle_beta   90.00
_cell.angle_gamma   90.00
#
_symmetry.space_group_name_H-M   'P 1'
#
loop_
_entity.id
_entity.type
_entity.pdbx_description
1 polymer ?
#
loop_
_entity_poly.entity_id
_entity_poly.type
_entity_poly.pdbx_seq_one_letter_code
_entity_poly.pdbx_strand_id
1 'polypeptide(L)'
;QRQMCIRDRGIISGVRVGGNCSGIPTPQGNVYFDDRFAGKPLVFCGTVGIIPKKIKGKLSHKKKANPGDIILMAGGRVGKDGIHGATFSSEELDPNSPVSAVQIGDPITQKKMSDVIIRELRDENLYSSITDNGAGGLSSSIGEMAKESGGFIVNLEKVPLKYNGLYPWEIWVSESQERMTLAVPPANVKKVIKRFNARGVEATIIGKFIKKEKAIVKYNKTEILNLDMEFLHEGYPKLNLKTSFPKIKKEKKKIIKKSSLIDKLHKLLSSPNIVSKEFIATQYDHEVQATSIIKPLQGEGRVFGNATAIKPLFDDEKSIALSQAAYPQYAETNPYDMAGCSIDTAYKNLIVSGANSKKIAILDNFCW
;
A
#
# COMPACT_ATOMS: atom_id res chain seq x y z
N GLN A 1 -10.83 22.18 14.56
CA GLN A 1 -11.78 21.07 14.27
C GLN A 1 -12.90 21.46 13.30
N ARG A 2 -13.42 22.69 13.34
CA ARG A 2 -14.52 23.15 12.47
C ARG A 2 -14.11 23.41 11.02
N GLN A 3 -12.83 23.56 10.72
CA GLN A 3 -12.34 23.93 9.38
C GLN A 3 -12.02 22.72 8.48
N MET A 4 -11.97 21.51 9.02
CA MET A 4 -11.69 20.33 8.21
C MET A 4 -12.93 19.93 7.43
N CYS A 5 -12.83 19.81 6.12
CA CYS A 5 -13.96 19.51 5.25
C CYS A 5 -14.48 18.07 5.47
N ILE A 6 -15.70 17.81 5.02
CA ILE A 6 -16.33 16.46 5.13
C ILE A 6 -15.46 15.41 4.46
N ARG A 7 -14.85 15.72 3.31
CA ARG A 7 -13.94 14.84 2.58
C ARG A 7 -12.73 14.44 3.40
N ASP A 8 -12.05 15.40 4.03
CA ASP A 8 -10.84 15.14 4.82
C ASP A 8 -11.15 14.27 6.04
N ARG A 9 -12.28 14.50 6.69
CA ARG A 9 -12.78 13.65 7.77
C ARG A 9 -13.11 12.24 7.30
N GLY A 10 -13.67 12.12 6.09
CA GLY A 10 -13.95 10.85 5.45
C GLY A 10 -12.69 10.05 5.17
N ILE A 11 -11.63 10.70 4.67
CA ILE A 11 -10.33 10.07 4.41
C ILE A 11 -9.70 9.57 5.72
N ILE A 12 -9.63 10.42 6.74
CA ILE A 12 -9.09 10.04 8.06
C ILE A 12 -9.88 8.85 8.63
N SER A 13 -11.21 8.88 8.52
CA SER A 13 -12.06 7.78 8.99
C SER A 13 -11.83 6.49 8.20
N GLY A 14 -11.67 6.56 6.87
CA GLY A 14 -11.39 5.39 6.03
C GLY A 14 -10.09 4.70 6.40
N VAL A 15 -9.00 5.46 6.52
CA VAL A 15 -7.70 4.93 6.96
C VAL A 15 -7.79 4.33 8.36
N ARG A 16 -8.49 5.00 9.29
CA ARG A 16 -8.74 4.49 10.64
C ARG A 16 -9.47 3.14 10.63
N VAL A 17 -10.57 3.04 9.87
CA VAL A 17 -11.37 1.79 9.80
C VAL A 17 -10.52 0.67 9.22
N GLY A 18 -9.77 0.92 8.15
CA GLY A 18 -8.86 -0.07 7.57
C GLY A 18 -7.84 -0.62 8.58
N GLY A 19 -7.15 0.27 9.31
CA GLY A 19 -6.18 -0.12 10.32
C GLY A 19 -6.80 -0.80 11.54
N ASN A 20 -7.80 -0.18 12.18
CA ASN A 20 -8.40 -0.69 13.42
C ASN A 20 -9.10 -2.03 13.20
N CYS A 21 -9.86 -2.21 12.09
CA CYS A 21 -10.53 -3.49 11.82
C CYS A 21 -9.57 -4.61 11.43
N SER A 22 -8.39 -4.28 10.89
CA SER A 22 -7.34 -5.27 10.62
C SER A 22 -6.63 -5.76 11.88
N GLY A 23 -6.81 -5.07 13.02
CA GLY A 23 -6.10 -5.37 14.27
C GLY A 23 -4.58 -5.16 14.16
N ILE A 24 -4.16 -4.24 13.29
CA ILE A 24 -2.76 -3.84 13.07
C ILE A 24 -2.58 -2.45 13.67
N PRO A 25 -1.58 -2.22 14.54
CA PRO A 25 -1.39 -0.91 15.13
C PRO A 25 -1.04 0.14 14.08
N THR A 26 -1.59 1.34 14.23
CA THR A 26 -1.22 2.52 13.45
C THR A 26 -0.33 3.44 14.30
N PRO A 27 0.96 3.13 14.45
CA PRO A 27 1.82 3.80 15.42
C PRO A 27 2.26 5.19 14.98
N GLN A 28 2.22 5.49 13.69
CA GLN A 28 2.73 6.74 13.13
C GLN A 28 1.82 7.24 12.01
N GLY A 29 1.66 8.56 11.93
CA GLY A 29 0.95 9.23 10.85
C GLY A 29 1.24 10.71 10.84
N ASN A 30 0.92 11.39 9.75
CA ASN A 30 1.01 12.84 9.62
C ASN A 30 -0.13 13.37 8.76
N VAL A 31 -0.50 14.62 8.99
CA VAL A 31 -1.44 15.37 8.16
C VAL A 31 -0.84 16.73 7.84
N TYR A 32 -0.62 16.97 6.57
CA TYR A 32 -0.15 18.25 6.04
C TYR A 32 -1.30 18.96 5.34
N PHE A 33 -1.45 20.25 5.59
CA PHE A 33 -2.40 21.12 4.93
C PHE A 33 -1.68 22.01 3.93
N ASP A 34 -2.06 21.93 2.67
CA ASP A 34 -1.49 22.73 1.59
C ASP A 34 -2.57 22.94 0.54
N ASP A 35 -2.80 24.19 0.13
CA ASP A 35 -3.87 24.59 -0.79
C ASP A 35 -3.76 23.89 -2.16
N ARG A 36 -2.57 23.47 -2.58
CA ARG A 36 -2.35 22.74 -3.83
C ARG A 36 -3.03 21.37 -3.86
N PHE A 37 -3.29 20.79 -2.70
CA PHE A 37 -4.01 19.51 -2.57
C PHE A 37 -5.52 19.68 -2.32
N ALA A 38 -6.07 20.91 -2.45
CA ALA A 38 -7.49 21.16 -2.24
C ALA A 38 -8.37 20.38 -3.24
N GLY A 39 -7.95 20.26 -4.50
CA GLY A 39 -8.66 19.49 -5.53
C GLY A 39 -8.55 17.98 -5.30
N LYS A 40 -7.33 17.49 -5.15
CA LYS A 40 -7.02 16.06 -4.97
C LYS A 40 -6.09 15.87 -3.77
N PRO A 41 -6.58 15.29 -2.66
CA PRO A 41 -5.73 14.99 -1.52
C PRO A 41 -4.78 13.84 -1.86
N LEU A 42 -3.55 13.93 -1.38
CA LEU A 42 -2.61 12.81 -1.38
C LEU A 42 -2.84 11.98 -0.11
N VAL A 43 -3.06 10.68 -0.27
CA VAL A 43 -3.19 9.73 0.84
C VAL A 43 -2.15 8.63 0.65
N PHE A 44 -1.30 8.44 1.64
CA PHE A 44 -0.30 7.40 1.66
C PHE A 44 -0.48 6.52 2.90
N CYS A 45 -0.61 5.21 2.70
CA CYS A 45 -0.68 4.23 3.77
C CYS A 45 0.45 3.20 3.57
N GLY A 46 1.50 3.35 4.36
CA GLY A 46 2.60 2.39 4.39
C GLY A 46 2.38 1.32 5.46
N THR A 47 2.85 0.11 5.21
CA THR A 47 2.86 -0.97 6.20
C THR A 47 4.27 -1.52 6.37
N VAL A 48 4.58 -1.94 7.59
CA VAL A 48 5.84 -2.61 7.92
C VAL A 48 5.54 -3.90 8.66
N GLY A 49 6.27 -4.94 8.34
CA GLY A 49 6.12 -6.24 8.99
C GLY A 49 7.45 -6.95 9.17
N ILE A 50 7.45 -7.96 10.03
CA ILE A 50 8.58 -8.86 10.20
C ILE A 50 8.21 -10.26 9.75
N ILE A 51 9.16 -10.95 9.14
CA ILE A 51 9.01 -12.35 8.77
C ILE A 51 10.15 -13.17 9.37
N PRO A 52 9.94 -14.44 9.75
CA PRO A 52 11.02 -15.31 10.15
C PRO A 52 12.09 -15.40 9.06
N LYS A 53 13.37 -15.35 9.42
CA LYS A 53 14.47 -15.48 8.44
C LYS A 53 14.38 -16.78 7.64
N LYS A 54 13.97 -17.87 8.29
CA LYS A 54 13.80 -19.18 7.67
C LYS A 54 12.51 -19.84 8.14
N ILE A 55 11.84 -20.56 7.26
CA ILE A 55 10.71 -21.45 7.55
C ILE A 55 11.06 -22.83 7.00
N LYS A 56 11.06 -23.86 7.86
CA LYS A 56 11.45 -25.23 7.48
C LYS A 56 12.76 -25.29 6.67
N GLY A 57 13.78 -24.52 7.12
CA GLY A 57 15.11 -24.46 6.49
C GLY A 57 15.22 -23.55 5.26
N LYS A 58 14.12 -23.10 4.66
CA LYS A 58 14.11 -22.20 3.49
C LYS A 58 14.08 -20.74 3.93
N LEU A 59 14.77 -19.87 3.20
CA LEU A 59 14.75 -18.43 3.42
C LEU A 59 13.36 -17.85 3.06
N SER A 60 12.71 -17.20 4.01
CA SER A 60 11.32 -16.75 3.86
C SER A 60 11.10 -15.67 2.81
N HIS A 61 12.12 -14.83 2.56
CA HIS A 61 12.06 -13.78 1.54
C HIS A 61 12.31 -14.31 0.13
N LYS A 62 12.81 -15.54 -0.01
CA LYS A 62 13.01 -16.20 -1.31
C LYS A 62 11.78 -17.04 -1.63
N LYS A 63 10.87 -16.46 -2.38
CA LYS A 63 9.70 -17.14 -2.93
C LYS A 63 9.86 -17.31 -4.44
N LYS A 64 9.34 -18.39 -4.98
CA LYS A 64 9.41 -18.69 -6.40
C LYS A 64 8.23 -19.55 -6.82
N ALA A 65 7.43 -19.06 -7.75
CA ALA A 65 6.43 -19.88 -8.42
C ALA A 65 7.13 -20.89 -9.33
N ASN A 66 6.72 -22.15 -9.28
CA ASN A 66 7.33 -23.20 -10.08
C ASN A 66 6.38 -23.64 -11.22
N PRO A 67 6.92 -24.09 -12.35
CA PRO A 67 6.09 -24.74 -13.38
C PRO A 67 5.31 -25.91 -12.77
N GLY A 68 4.00 -25.95 -13.03
CA GLY A 68 3.09 -26.94 -12.44
C GLY A 68 2.36 -26.47 -11.18
N ASP A 69 2.82 -25.42 -10.51
CA ASP A 69 2.07 -24.83 -9.38
C ASP A 69 0.71 -24.31 -9.85
N ILE A 70 -0.29 -24.51 -9.02
CA ILE A 70 -1.66 -24.07 -9.27
C ILE A 70 -1.80 -22.61 -8.89
N ILE A 71 -2.42 -21.82 -9.76
CA ILE A 71 -2.79 -20.44 -9.49
C ILE A 71 -4.09 -20.43 -8.67
N LEU A 72 -3.99 -20.04 -7.42
CA LEU A 72 -5.10 -19.93 -6.49
C LEU A 72 -5.35 -18.46 -6.18
N MET A 73 -6.57 -17.97 -6.42
CA MET A 73 -7.02 -16.66 -5.93
C MET A 73 -7.76 -16.86 -4.60
N ALA A 74 -7.37 -16.14 -3.58
CA ALA A 74 -8.02 -16.14 -2.26
C ALA A 74 -8.49 -14.76 -1.87
N GLY A 75 -9.61 -14.68 -1.12
CA GLY A 75 -10.15 -13.45 -0.58
C GLY A 75 -11.44 -12.99 -1.23
N GLY A 76 -11.60 -11.69 -1.47
CA GLY A 76 -12.79 -11.06 -2.03
C GLY A 76 -13.05 -11.43 -3.49
N ARG A 77 -14.28 -11.17 -3.93
CA ARG A 77 -14.71 -11.39 -5.31
C ARG A 77 -14.39 -10.19 -6.19
N VAL A 78 -14.29 -10.39 -7.49
CA VAL A 78 -13.98 -9.38 -8.49
C VAL A 78 -15.22 -8.60 -8.90
N GLY A 79 -15.13 -7.28 -8.92
CA GLY A 79 -16.11 -6.35 -9.47
C GLY A 79 -15.46 -5.35 -10.43
N LYS A 80 -16.20 -4.33 -10.86
CA LYS A 80 -15.66 -3.21 -11.67
C LYS A 80 -14.87 -2.19 -10.84
N ASP A 81 -14.90 -2.33 -9.52
CA ASP A 81 -14.20 -1.45 -8.61
C ASP A 81 -12.68 -1.54 -8.79
N GLY A 82 -12.03 -0.39 -8.73
CA GLY A 82 -10.58 -0.28 -8.85
C GLY A 82 -10.00 -0.45 -10.25
N ILE A 83 -10.80 -0.57 -11.30
CA ILE A 83 -10.27 -0.61 -12.67
C ILE A 83 -9.53 0.71 -12.96
N HIS A 84 -8.23 0.60 -13.28
CA HIS A 84 -7.31 1.72 -13.42
C HIS A 84 -7.14 2.58 -12.16
N GLY A 85 -7.48 2.07 -10.98
CA GLY A 85 -7.39 2.81 -9.71
C GLY A 85 -5.97 3.28 -9.40
N ALA A 86 -4.98 2.45 -9.61
CA ALA A 86 -3.57 2.81 -9.42
C ALA A 86 -3.11 3.92 -10.39
N THR A 87 -3.47 3.84 -11.67
CA THR A 87 -3.20 4.90 -12.66
C THR A 87 -3.89 6.20 -12.24
N PHE A 88 -5.14 6.09 -11.81
CA PHE A 88 -5.96 7.21 -11.37
C PHE A 88 -5.39 7.93 -10.15
N SER A 89 -4.64 7.24 -9.31
CA SER A 89 -3.98 7.85 -8.15
C SER A 89 -2.95 8.92 -8.55
N SER A 90 -2.38 8.81 -9.75
CA SER A 90 -1.35 9.72 -10.29
C SER A 90 -1.85 10.74 -11.31
N GLU A 91 -3.14 10.72 -11.67
CA GLU A 91 -3.74 11.65 -12.63
C GLU A 91 -4.51 12.78 -11.95
N GLU A 92 -4.69 13.91 -12.66
CA GLU A 92 -5.58 14.97 -12.20
C GLU A 92 -7.03 14.50 -12.21
N LEU A 93 -7.81 14.89 -11.19
CA LEU A 93 -9.24 14.62 -11.15
C LEU A 93 -9.99 15.64 -11.97
N ASP A 94 -10.82 15.16 -12.89
CA ASP A 94 -11.78 15.96 -13.61
C ASP A 94 -13.22 15.49 -13.31
N PRO A 95 -14.25 16.28 -13.70
CA PRO A 95 -15.66 15.89 -13.49
C PRO A 95 -16.08 14.58 -14.18
N ASN A 96 -15.34 14.11 -15.19
CA ASN A 96 -15.61 12.89 -15.95
C ASN A 96 -14.85 11.66 -15.40
N SER A 97 -14.11 11.87 -14.34
CA SER A 97 -13.34 10.80 -13.69
C SER A 97 -14.24 9.62 -13.30
N PRO A 98 -13.93 8.37 -13.74
CA PRO A 98 -14.83 7.25 -13.52
C PRO A 98 -14.91 6.88 -12.05
N VAL A 99 -16.12 6.86 -11.51
CA VAL A 99 -16.40 6.45 -10.11
C VAL A 99 -15.94 4.99 -9.86
N SER A 100 -15.92 4.16 -10.90
CA SER A 100 -15.43 2.77 -10.82
C SER A 100 -13.95 2.63 -10.50
N ALA A 101 -13.15 3.69 -10.65
CA ALA A 101 -11.74 3.69 -10.22
C ALA A 101 -11.59 3.64 -8.69
N VAL A 102 -12.64 3.95 -7.93
CA VAL A 102 -12.64 3.86 -6.47
C VAL A 102 -12.62 2.40 -6.04
N GLN A 103 -11.64 2.05 -5.24
CA GLN A 103 -11.50 0.73 -4.64
C GLN A 103 -12.34 0.66 -3.35
N ILE A 104 -13.12 -0.41 -3.21
CA ILE A 104 -13.95 -0.65 -2.02
C ILE A 104 -13.29 -1.75 -1.20
N GLY A 105 -12.91 -1.43 0.04
CA GLY A 105 -12.24 -2.35 0.96
C GLY A 105 -13.20 -3.09 1.90
N ASP A 106 -12.80 -4.31 2.30
CA ASP A 106 -13.43 -5.11 3.37
C ASP A 106 -12.36 -5.60 4.36
N PRO A 107 -12.07 -4.81 5.42
CA PRO A 107 -11.03 -5.15 6.39
C PRO A 107 -11.24 -6.48 7.10
N ILE A 108 -12.48 -6.95 7.22
CA ILE A 108 -12.80 -8.24 7.88
C ILE A 108 -12.32 -9.40 7.01
N THR A 109 -12.60 -9.36 5.71
CA THR A 109 -12.09 -10.35 4.75
C THR A 109 -10.56 -10.33 4.71
N GLN A 110 -9.95 -9.14 4.69
CA GLN A 110 -8.49 -8.99 4.78
C GLN A 110 -7.93 -9.64 6.04
N LYS A 111 -8.52 -9.36 7.20
CA LYS A 111 -8.07 -9.93 8.47
C LYS A 111 -8.14 -11.45 8.50
N LYS A 112 -9.27 -12.03 8.09
CA LYS A 112 -9.45 -13.48 8.01
C LYS A 112 -8.43 -14.12 7.07
N MET A 113 -8.26 -13.55 5.87
CA MET A 113 -7.31 -14.05 4.87
C MET A 113 -5.88 -13.99 5.37
N SER A 114 -5.45 -12.86 5.93
CA SER A 114 -4.09 -12.69 6.46
C SER A 114 -3.79 -13.65 7.62
N ASP A 115 -4.75 -13.89 8.51
CA ASP A 115 -4.58 -14.86 9.59
C ASP A 115 -4.37 -16.28 9.07
N VAL A 116 -5.13 -16.71 8.05
CA VAL A 116 -4.90 -18.02 7.41
C VAL A 116 -3.50 -18.09 6.81
N ILE A 117 -3.11 -17.07 6.04
CA ILE A 117 -1.80 -17.05 5.36
C ILE A 117 -0.67 -17.12 6.38
N ILE A 118 -0.71 -16.26 7.40
CA ILE A 118 0.39 -16.11 8.35
C ILE A 118 0.46 -17.28 9.33
N ARG A 119 -0.68 -17.71 9.88
CA ARG A 119 -0.72 -18.68 10.99
C ARG A 119 -0.86 -20.13 10.54
N GLU A 120 -1.42 -20.37 9.35
CA GLU A 120 -1.79 -21.72 8.93
C GLU A 120 -1.09 -22.19 7.66
N LEU A 121 -0.73 -21.28 6.73
CA LEU A 121 -0.12 -21.68 5.46
C LEU A 121 1.38 -21.45 5.42
N ARG A 122 1.84 -20.29 5.88
CA ARG A 122 3.25 -19.89 5.85
C ARG A 122 4.13 -20.85 6.63
N ASP A 123 3.78 -21.11 7.89
CA ASP A 123 4.61 -21.89 8.80
C ASP A 123 4.65 -23.38 8.40
N GLU A 124 3.62 -23.85 7.69
CA GLU A 124 3.61 -25.18 7.08
C GLU A 124 4.26 -25.23 5.71
N ASN A 125 4.62 -24.08 5.11
CA ASN A 125 5.22 -23.95 3.78
C ASN A 125 4.32 -24.55 2.69
N LEU A 126 3.02 -24.21 2.72
CA LEU A 126 2.02 -24.80 1.82
C LEU A 126 1.91 -24.13 0.45
N TYR A 127 2.56 -23.00 0.25
CA TYR A 127 2.61 -22.29 -1.04
C TYR A 127 4.06 -21.97 -1.42
N SER A 128 4.34 -21.82 -2.70
CA SER A 128 5.66 -21.53 -3.26
C SER A 128 5.92 -20.04 -3.39
N SER A 129 4.91 -19.28 -3.80
CA SER A 129 4.96 -17.82 -3.96
C SER A 129 3.59 -17.22 -3.67
N ILE A 130 3.57 -15.94 -3.31
CA ILE A 130 2.36 -15.17 -3.01
C ILE A 130 2.58 -13.71 -3.36
N THR A 131 1.54 -13.07 -3.92
CA THR A 131 1.51 -11.62 -4.15
C THR A 131 0.08 -11.10 -4.06
N ASP A 132 -0.08 -9.79 -3.84
CA ASP A 132 -1.39 -9.15 -3.81
C ASP A 132 -1.95 -8.92 -5.22
N ASN A 133 -3.26 -8.68 -5.29
CA ASN A 133 -3.96 -8.24 -6.50
C ASN A 133 -4.27 -6.74 -6.41
N GLY A 134 -3.27 -5.94 -6.11
CA GLY A 134 -3.37 -4.48 -6.07
C GLY A 134 -3.42 -3.87 -7.47
N ALA A 135 -2.47 -3.00 -7.80
CA ALA A 135 -2.39 -2.35 -9.11
C ALA A 135 -2.39 -3.37 -10.26
N GLY A 136 -3.32 -3.21 -11.21
CA GLY A 136 -3.49 -4.11 -12.34
C GLY A 136 -4.12 -5.46 -12.03
N GLY A 137 -4.53 -5.72 -10.80
CA GLY A 137 -5.29 -6.89 -10.39
C GLY A 137 -4.59 -8.23 -10.70
N LEU A 138 -5.33 -9.17 -11.31
CA LEU A 138 -4.80 -10.48 -11.69
C LEU A 138 -3.71 -10.39 -12.76
N SER A 139 -3.75 -9.39 -13.63
CA SER A 139 -2.76 -9.22 -14.70
C SER A 139 -1.36 -8.95 -14.13
N SER A 140 -1.26 -8.11 -13.12
CA SER A 140 -0.01 -7.81 -12.43
C SER A 140 0.46 -8.99 -11.58
N SER A 141 -0.38 -9.45 -10.66
CA SER A 141 -0.01 -10.50 -9.70
C SER A 141 0.48 -11.79 -10.37
N ILE A 142 -0.26 -12.28 -11.37
CA ILE A 142 0.08 -13.52 -12.09
C ILE A 142 1.27 -13.28 -13.03
N GLY A 143 1.30 -12.13 -13.71
CA GLY A 143 2.40 -11.76 -14.60
C GLY A 143 3.74 -11.69 -13.86
N GLU A 144 3.78 -11.04 -12.71
CA GLU A 144 4.99 -10.95 -11.87
C GLU A 144 5.47 -12.32 -11.40
N MET A 145 4.56 -13.14 -10.85
CA MET A 145 4.91 -14.49 -10.39
C MET A 145 5.35 -15.40 -11.55
N ALA A 146 4.81 -15.17 -12.76
CA ALA A 146 5.15 -15.97 -13.94
C ALA A 146 6.57 -15.71 -14.45
N LYS A 147 7.21 -14.56 -14.13
CA LYS A 147 8.66 -14.38 -14.38
C LYS A 147 9.51 -15.46 -13.73
N GLU A 148 9.05 -15.98 -12.59
CA GLU A 148 9.76 -17.01 -11.83
C GLU A 148 9.59 -18.40 -12.42
N SER A 149 8.44 -18.70 -13.03
CA SER A 149 8.07 -20.03 -13.56
C SER A 149 8.31 -20.19 -15.06
N GLY A 150 8.27 -19.12 -15.82
CA GLY A 150 8.34 -19.07 -17.28
C GLY A 150 7.06 -18.57 -17.94
N GLY A 151 5.89 -18.94 -17.44
CA GLY A 151 4.62 -18.48 -17.96
C GLY A 151 3.41 -18.99 -17.20
N PHE A 152 2.20 -18.76 -17.75
CA PHE A 152 0.96 -19.14 -17.08
C PHE A 152 -0.18 -19.44 -18.06
N ILE A 153 -1.19 -20.17 -17.57
CA ILE A 153 -2.50 -20.34 -18.19
C ILE A 153 -3.56 -20.01 -17.14
N VAL A 154 -4.44 -19.06 -17.45
CA VAL A 154 -5.55 -18.64 -16.58
C VAL A 154 -6.88 -18.83 -17.31
N ASN A 155 -7.92 -19.24 -16.57
CA ASN A 155 -9.28 -19.36 -17.04
C ASN A 155 -10.16 -18.38 -16.28
N LEU A 156 -10.50 -17.24 -16.89
CA LEU A 156 -11.21 -16.14 -16.24
C LEU A 156 -12.64 -16.48 -15.83
N GLU A 157 -13.28 -17.43 -16.53
CA GLU A 157 -14.62 -17.92 -16.16
C GLU A 157 -14.67 -18.59 -14.78
N LYS A 158 -13.51 -18.94 -14.21
CA LYS A 158 -13.39 -19.52 -12.87
C LYS A 158 -13.22 -18.48 -11.77
N VAL A 159 -12.98 -17.23 -12.13
CA VAL A 159 -12.77 -16.15 -11.16
C VAL A 159 -14.10 -15.82 -10.47
N PRO A 160 -14.18 -15.84 -9.14
CA PRO A 160 -15.38 -15.46 -8.42
C PRO A 160 -15.73 -13.98 -8.62
N LEU A 161 -16.95 -13.70 -9.02
CA LEU A 161 -17.43 -12.36 -9.33
C LEU A 161 -18.40 -11.85 -8.26
N LYS A 162 -18.40 -10.55 -7.99
CA LYS A 162 -19.38 -9.86 -7.13
C LYS A 162 -20.76 -9.89 -7.77
N TYR A 163 -20.83 -9.78 -9.10
CA TYR A 163 -22.04 -9.77 -9.92
C TYR A 163 -21.73 -10.18 -11.36
N ASN A 164 -22.76 -10.58 -12.10
CA ASN A 164 -22.65 -10.98 -13.50
C ASN A 164 -22.49 -9.76 -14.43
N GLY A 165 -21.98 -10.01 -15.65
CA GLY A 165 -21.93 -9.00 -16.72
C GLY A 165 -20.60 -8.25 -16.81
N LEU A 166 -19.55 -8.70 -16.13
CA LEU A 166 -18.20 -8.19 -16.35
C LEU A 166 -17.63 -8.74 -17.66
N TYR A 167 -16.97 -7.88 -18.42
CA TYR A 167 -16.18 -8.30 -19.55
C TYR A 167 -14.88 -9.01 -19.09
N PRO A 168 -14.31 -9.91 -19.91
CA PRO A 168 -13.07 -10.62 -19.52
C PRO A 168 -11.91 -9.70 -19.15
N TRP A 169 -11.74 -8.57 -19.85
CA TRP A 169 -10.69 -7.61 -19.55
C TRP A 169 -10.94 -6.91 -18.19
N GLU A 170 -12.20 -6.62 -17.83
CA GLU A 170 -12.55 -6.05 -16.53
C GLU A 170 -12.19 -7.01 -15.39
N ILE A 171 -12.44 -8.31 -15.58
CA ILE A 171 -12.05 -9.34 -14.61
C ILE A 171 -10.53 -9.41 -14.46
N TRP A 172 -9.81 -9.27 -15.58
CA TRP A 172 -8.36 -9.42 -15.64
C TRP A 172 -7.60 -8.28 -14.97
N VAL A 173 -8.06 -7.04 -15.13
CA VAL A 173 -7.38 -5.84 -14.63
C VAL A 173 -8.03 -5.21 -13.39
N SER A 174 -9.15 -5.74 -12.90
CA SER A 174 -9.81 -5.20 -11.71
C SER A 174 -8.91 -5.21 -10.48
N GLU A 175 -8.85 -4.10 -9.79
CA GLU A 175 -8.11 -3.91 -8.54
C GLU A 175 -9.03 -4.04 -7.30
N SER A 176 -10.13 -4.81 -7.41
CA SER A 176 -10.99 -5.12 -6.24
C SER A 176 -10.14 -5.61 -5.08
N GLN A 177 -10.32 -5.01 -3.91
CA GLN A 177 -9.42 -5.19 -2.76
C GLN A 177 -9.55 -6.55 -2.06
N GLU A 178 -8.69 -6.80 -1.08
CA GLU A 178 -8.62 -7.99 -0.22
C GLU A 178 -8.49 -9.30 -0.97
N ARG A 179 -7.64 -9.32 -2.00
CA ARG A 179 -7.34 -10.52 -2.79
C ARG A 179 -5.85 -10.80 -2.84
N MET A 180 -5.51 -12.07 -2.74
CA MET A 180 -4.13 -12.56 -2.91
C MET A 180 -4.11 -13.66 -3.96
N THR A 181 -3.05 -13.67 -4.77
CA THR A 181 -2.72 -14.78 -5.68
C THR A 181 -1.62 -15.62 -5.05
N LEU A 182 -1.83 -16.94 -4.99
CA LEU A 182 -0.87 -17.90 -4.47
C LEU A 182 -0.47 -18.90 -5.57
N ALA A 183 0.83 -19.20 -5.65
CA ALA A 183 1.34 -20.36 -6.36
C ALA A 183 1.38 -21.55 -5.39
N VAL A 184 0.55 -22.54 -5.61
CA VAL A 184 0.39 -23.68 -4.69
C VAL A 184 0.77 -24.97 -5.37
N PRO A 185 1.73 -25.75 -4.79
CA PRO A 185 2.04 -27.09 -5.31
C PRO A 185 0.78 -27.95 -5.38
N PRO A 186 0.56 -28.74 -6.45
CA PRO A 186 -0.67 -29.54 -6.62
C PRO A 186 -1.03 -30.41 -5.42
N ALA A 187 -0.03 -30.98 -4.75
CA ALA A 187 -0.23 -31.81 -3.56
C ALA A 187 -0.85 -31.04 -2.37
N ASN A 188 -0.66 -29.73 -2.29
CA ASN A 188 -1.11 -28.90 -1.17
C ASN A 188 -2.48 -28.23 -1.41
N VAL A 189 -2.96 -28.19 -2.65
CA VAL A 189 -4.13 -27.38 -3.05
C VAL A 189 -5.36 -27.68 -2.21
N LYS A 190 -5.71 -28.96 -2.04
CA LYS A 190 -6.88 -29.36 -1.24
C LYS A 190 -6.77 -28.88 0.20
N LYS A 191 -5.57 -28.95 0.79
CA LYS A 191 -5.31 -28.52 2.17
C LYS A 191 -5.42 -27.01 2.30
N VAL A 192 -4.86 -26.26 1.35
CA VAL A 192 -4.90 -24.78 1.31
C VAL A 192 -6.35 -24.30 1.21
N ILE A 193 -7.14 -24.82 0.27
CA ILE A 193 -8.55 -24.45 0.10
C ILE A 193 -9.35 -24.77 1.38
N LYS A 194 -9.11 -25.93 1.99
CA LYS A 194 -9.78 -26.31 3.24
C LYS A 194 -9.49 -25.31 4.36
N ARG A 195 -8.24 -24.82 4.49
CA ARG A 195 -7.86 -23.83 5.51
C ARG A 195 -8.57 -22.49 5.30
N PHE A 196 -8.60 -21.98 4.08
CA PHE A 196 -9.32 -20.76 3.77
C PHE A 196 -10.82 -20.88 4.05
N ASN A 197 -11.45 -21.93 3.55
CA ASN A 197 -12.89 -22.16 3.75
C ASN A 197 -13.27 -22.31 5.22
N ALA A 198 -12.42 -22.90 6.05
CA ALA A 198 -12.66 -23.04 7.50
C ALA A 198 -12.71 -21.68 8.21
N ARG A 199 -12.15 -20.63 7.63
CA ARG A 199 -12.20 -19.25 8.13
C ARG A 199 -13.22 -18.38 7.38
N GLY A 200 -14.02 -18.97 6.49
CA GLY A 200 -15.00 -18.25 5.68
C GLY A 200 -14.34 -17.33 4.63
N VAL A 201 -13.17 -17.71 4.13
CA VAL A 201 -12.48 -17.04 3.02
C VAL A 201 -12.60 -17.90 1.78
N GLU A 202 -13.08 -17.32 0.68
CA GLU A 202 -13.17 -18.00 -0.60
C GLU A 202 -11.75 -18.18 -1.20
N ALA A 203 -11.48 -19.38 -1.75
CA ALA A 203 -10.22 -19.69 -2.41
C ALA A 203 -10.48 -20.57 -3.64
N THR A 204 -10.12 -20.08 -4.82
CA THR A 204 -10.54 -20.65 -6.10
C THR A 204 -9.35 -20.91 -7.01
N ILE A 205 -9.30 -22.07 -7.62
CA ILE A 205 -8.33 -22.41 -8.66
C ILE A 205 -8.72 -21.72 -9.96
N ILE A 206 -7.87 -20.81 -10.43
CA ILE A 206 -8.12 -20.04 -11.66
C ILE A 206 -7.16 -20.39 -12.80
N GLY A 207 -6.09 -21.15 -12.54
CA GLY A 207 -5.11 -21.50 -13.55
C GLY A 207 -3.93 -22.31 -13.04
N LYS A 208 -2.85 -22.29 -13.81
CA LYS A 208 -1.57 -22.92 -13.44
C LYS A 208 -0.38 -22.18 -14.03
N PHE A 209 0.75 -22.23 -13.37
CA PHE A 209 2.04 -21.81 -13.89
C PHE A 209 2.62 -22.89 -14.81
N ILE A 210 3.30 -22.46 -15.88
CA ILE A 210 3.88 -23.34 -16.90
C ILE A 210 5.33 -22.98 -17.19
N LYS A 211 6.09 -23.92 -17.75
CA LYS A 211 7.49 -23.67 -18.14
C LYS A 211 7.59 -22.91 -19.48
N LYS A 212 6.57 -22.99 -20.34
CA LYS A 212 6.54 -22.32 -21.64
C LYS A 212 6.47 -20.81 -21.41
N GLU A 213 7.35 -20.04 -22.03
CA GLU A 213 7.43 -18.58 -21.91
C GLU A 213 6.25 -17.85 -22.60
N LYS A 214 5.04 -18.18 -22.15
CA LYS A 214 3.78 -17.66 -22.69
C LYS A 214 2.82 -17.22 -21.56
N ALA A 215 2.22 -16.06 -21.76
CA ALA A 215 1.09 -15.55 -20.99
C ALA A 215 -0.20 -15.93 -21.73
N ILE A 216 -0.97 -16.88 -21.21
CA ILE A 216 -2.20 -17.38 -21.85
C ILE A 216 -3.38 -17.12 -20.94
N VAL A 217 -4.34 -16.34 -21.42
CA VAL A 217 -5.62 -16.10 -20.73
C VAL A 217 -6.76 -16.62 -21.58
N LYS A 218 -7.65 -17.41 -20.98
CA LYS A 218 -8.82 -18.02 -21.59
C LYS A 218 -10.10 -17.53 -20.94
N TYR A 219 -11.15 -17.45 -21.71
CA TYR A 219 -12.51 -17.22 -21.24
C TYR A 219 -13.48 -18.12 -22.02
N ASN A 220 -14.25 -18.93 -21.30
CA ASN A 220 -15.16 -19.92 -21.91
C ASN A 220 -14.45 -20.79 -22.98
N LYS A 221 -13.26 -21.32 -22.66
CA LYS A 221 -12.39 -22.12 -23.53
C LYS A 221 -11.75 -21.37 -24.70
N THR A 222 -12.15 -20.13 -24.98
CA THR A 222 -11.54 -19.29 -26.02
C THR A 222 -10.30 -18.62 -25.46
N GLU A 223 -9.20 -18.66 -26.21
CA GLU A 223 -7.98 -17.96 -25.88
C GLU A 223 -8.13 -16.49 -26.27
N ILE A 224 -8.16 -15.60 -25.28
CA ILE A 224 -8.37 -14.16 -25.44
C ILE A 224 -7.08 -13.35 -25.32
N LEU A 225 -6.02 -13.95 -24.79
CA LEU A 225 -4.68 -13.39 -24.73
C LEU A 225 -3.66 -14.52 -24.88
N ASN A 226 -2.66 -14.29 -25.76
CA ASN A 226 -1.51 -15.19 -25.94
C ASN A 226 -0.30 -14.33 -26.32
N LEU A 227 0.52 -14.01 -25.32
CA LEU A 227 1.70 -13.17 -25.48
C LEU A 227 2.95 -13.90 -25.04
N ASP A 228 4.09 -13.50 -25.59
CA ASP A 228 5.38 -13.88 -25.04
C ASP A 228 5.64 -13.17 -23.73
N MET A 229 6.21 -13.86 -22.75
CA MET A 229 6.50 -13.30 -21.44
C MET A 229 7.51 -12.15 -21.55
N GLU A 230 8.47 -12.23 -22.47
CA GLU A 230 9.38 -11.13 -22.75
C GLU A 230 8.63 -9.87 -23.21
N PHE A 231 7.69 -10.02 -24.16
CA PHE A 231 6.87 -8.89 -24.62
C PHE A 231 6.00 -8.32 -23.49
N LEU A 232 5.42 -9.16 -22.65
CA LEU A 232 4.59 -8.73 -21.53
C LEU A 232 5.36 -7.84 -20.55
N HIS A 233 6.64 -8.10 -20.34
CA HIS A 233 7.45 -7.40 -19.34
C HIS A 233 8.36 -6.31 -19.90
N GLU A 234 8.91 -6.50 -21.10
CA GLU A 234 9.91 -5.61 -21.68
C GLU A 234 9.44 -4.93 -22.97
N GLY A 235 8.24 -5.31 -23.47
CA GLY A 235 7.66 -4.78 -24.71
C GLY A 235 7.21 -3.31 -24.65
N TYR A 236 7.31 -2.68 -23.50
CA TYR A 236 6.98 -1.27 -23.33
C TYR A 236 8.03 -0.37 -23.98
N PRO A 237 7.64 0.58 -24.85
CA PRO A 237 8.60 1.51 -25.47
C PRO A 237 9.30 2.37 -24.42
N LYS A 238 10.63 2.46 -24.50
CA LYS A 238 11.41 3.36 -23.63
C LYS A 238 11.09 4.82 -23.97
N LEU A 239 10.51 5.52 -23.02
CA LEU A 239 10.23 6.95 -23.14
C LEU A 239 11.51 7.75 -22.85
N ASN A 240 11.89 8.62 -23.79
CA ASN A 240 12.97 9.60 -23.60
C ASN A 240 12.37 10.95 -23.21
N LEU A 241 12.10 11.12 -21.93
CA LEU A 241 11.54 12.36 -21.39
C LEU A 241 12.64 13.40 -21.22
N LYS A 242 12.36 14.62 -21.69
CA LYS A 242 13.24 15.77 -21.45
C LYS A 242 12.67 16.61 -20.32
N THR A 243 13.52 17.06 -19.42
CA THR A 243 13.13 17.96 -18.34
C THR A 243 14.04 19.20 -18.34
N SER A 244 13.56 20.27 -17.75
CA SER A 244 14.33 21.49 -17.53
C SER A 244 14.01 22.03 -16.15
N PHE A 245 15.01 22.59 -15.47
CA PHE A 245 14.77 23.28 -14.22
C PHE A 245 13.97 24.57 -14.46
N PRO A 246 12.92 24.84 -13.69
CA PRO A 246 12.20 26.09 -13.77
C PRO A 246 13.12 27.26 -13.41
N LYS A 247 13.09 28.34 -14.18
CA LYS A 247 13.79 29.57 -13.82
C LYS A 247 13.10 30.17 -12.60
N ILE A 248 13.75 30.12 -11.46
CA ILE A 248 13.24 30.73 -10.22
C ILE A 248 13.19 32.25 -10.41
N LYS A 249 11.99 32.82 -10.50
CA LYS A 249 11.82 34.26 -10.42
C LYS A 249 12.10 34.68 -9.00
N LYS A 250 13.19 35.43 -8.77
CA LYS A 250 13.44 36.07 -7.47
C LYS A 250 12.31 37.05 -7.20
N GLU A 251 11.35 36.67 -6.38
CA GLU A 251 10.36 37.62 -5.89
C GLU A 251 11.07 38.69 -5.03
N LYS A 252 10.83 39.97 -5.35
CA LYS A 252 11.27 41.05 -4.47
C LYS A 252 10.61 40.86 -3.11
N LYS A 253 11.40 40.73 -2.03
CA LYS A 253 10.90 40.63 -0.67
C LYS A 253 9.95 41.81 -0.42
N LYS A 254 8.65 41.53 -0.33
CA LYS A 254 7.69 42.53 0.11
C LYS A 254 8.01 42.91 1.56
N ILE A 255 8.28 44.18 1.81
CA ILE A 255 8.47 44.69 3.16
C ILE A 255 7.16 44.44 3.93
N ILE A 256 7.19 43.49 4.85
CA ILE A 256 6.01 43.13 5.66
C ILE A 256 5.75 44.30 6.60
N LYS A 257 4.58 44.94 6.46
CA LYS A 257 4.11 45.95 7.39
C LYS A 257 4.25 45.45 8.83
N LYS A 258 4.67 46.30 9.76
CA LYS A 258 4.82 45.99 11.21
C LYS A 258 3.49 45.51 11.76
N SER A 259 3.19 44.19 11.68
CA SER A 259 2.16 43.56 12.49
C SER A 259 2.74 43.23 13.87
N SER A 260 1.91 43.26 14.91
CA SER A 260 2.32 42.87 16.26
C SER A 260 2.98 41.48 16.23
N LEU A 261 4.06 41.30 16.96
CA LEU A 261 4.72 39.99 17.12
C LEU A 261 3.74 38.98 17.73
N ILE A 262 2.87 39.42 18.62
CA ILE A 262 1.83 38.62 19.27
C ILE A 262 0.83 38.11 18.22
N ASP A 263 0.36 38.98 17.32
CA ASP A 263 -0.59 38.56 16.26
C ASP A 263 0.03 37.53 15.31
N LYS A 264 1.31 37.68 14.99
CA LYS A 264 2.04 36.73 14.20
C LYS A 264 2.15 35.38 14.90
N LEU A 265 2.45 35.40 16.20
CA LEU A 265 2.52 34.20 17.02
C LEU A 265 1.17 33.47 17.07
N HIS A 266 0.09 34.21 17.37
CA HIS A 266 -1.26 33.64 17.36
C HIS A 266 -1.64 33.05 16.01
N LYS A 267 -1.34 33.74 14.92
CA LYS A 267 -1.58 33.23 13.56
C LYS A 267 -0.80 31.95 13.27
N LEU A 268 0.46 31.90 13.70
CA LEU A 268 1.30 30.68 13.51
C LEU A 268 0.75 29.51 14.33
N LEU A 269 0.48 29.72 15.64
CA LEU A 269 -0.03 28.67 16.52
C LEU A 269 -1.41 28.15 16.10
N SER A 270 -2.24 28.98 15.45
CA SER A 270 -3.53 28.57 14.89
C SER A 270 -3.46 27.93 13.52
N SER A 271 -2.28 27.90 12.90
CA SER A 271 -2.09 27.29 11.59
C SER A 271 -2.40 25.79 11.61
N PRO A 272 -3.15 25.24 10.62
CA PRO A 272 -3.50 23.83 10.58
C PRO A 272 -2.28 22.89 10.63
N ASN A 273 -1.11 23.29 10.13
CA ASN A 273 0.12 22.51 10.19
C ASN A 273 0.82 22.52 11.55
N ILE A 274 0.50 23.49 12.42
CA ILE A 274 1.12 23.68 13.76
C ILE A 274 0.20 23.23 14.87
N VAL A 275 -1.12 23.47 14.74
CA VAL A 275 -2.11 23.13 15.78
C VAL A 275 -2.06 21.64 16.13
N SER A 276 -2.44 21.32 17.38
CA SER A 276 -2.48 19.94 17.87
C SER A 276 -3.23 18.99 16.92
N LYS A 277 -2.64 17.83 16.67
CA LYS A 277 -3.24 16.72 15.90
C LYS A 277 -3.84 15.64 16.82
N GLU A 278 -3.95 15.90 18.12
CA GLU A 278 -4.44 14.92 19.09
C GLU A 278 -5.79 14.31 18.68
N PHE A 279 -6.73 15.13 18.21
CA PHE A 279 -8.06 14.66 17.80
C PHE A 279 -8.03 13.71 16.59
N ILE A 280 -6.96 13.74 15.79
CA ILE A 280 -6.74 12.77 14.71
C ILE A 280 -6.05 11.53 15.30
N ALA A 281 -4.93 11.72 16.00
CA ALA A 281 -4.11 10.64 16.51
C ALA A 281 -4.89 9.67 17.43
N THR A 282 -5.79 10.20 18.26
CA THR A 282 -6.61 9.41 19.18
C THR A 282 -7.68 8.55 18.52
N GLN A 283 -7.96 8.73 17.23
CA GLN A 283 -8.90 7.88 16.47
C GLN A 283 -8.27 6.58 16.00
N TYR A 284 -6.94 6.53 15.89
CA TYR A 284 -6.20 5.38 15.41
C TYR A 284 -5.74 4.52 16.57
N ASP A 285 -5.96 3.22 16.46
CA ASP A 285 -5.47 2.29 17.46
C ASP A 285 -3.97 2.02 17.25
N HIS A 286 -3.15 2.62 18.07
CA HIS A 286 -1.71 2.43 18.07
C HIS A 286 -1.24 1.45 19.16
N GLU A 287 -2.14 1.01 20.05
CA GLU A 287 -1.84 0.11 21.16
C GLU A 287 -2.33 -1.33 20.95
N VAL A 288 -3.10 -1.59 19.90
CA VAL A 288 -3.50 -2.95 19.56
C VAL A 288 -2.26 -3.84 19.38
N GLN A 289 -2.33 -5.07 19.83
CA GLN A 289 -1.20 -6.01 19.98
C GLN A 289 -0.19 -5.66 21.10
N ALA A 290 -0.42 -4.59 21.89
CA ALA A 290 0.42 -4.17 23.02
C ALA A 290 1.91 -3.96 22.66
N THR A 291 2.20 -3.46 21.46
CA THR A 291 3.56 -3.33 20.91
C THR A 291 4.14 -1.92 21.03
N SER A 292 3.37 -0.91 21.43
CA SER A 292 3.80 0.49 21.51
C SER A 292 4.84 0.73 22.58
N ILE A 293 5.99 1.34 22.21
CA ILE A 293 7.04 1.81 23.10
C ILE A 293 7.06 3.34 23.14
N ILE A 294 7.22 3.97 21.97
CA ILE A 294 7.10 5.42 21.81
C ILE A 294 5.79 5.68 21.08
N LYS A 295 4.85 6.28 21.80
CA LYS A 295 3.49 6.54 21.28
C LYS A 295 3.46 7.80 20.43
N PRO A 296 2.44 7.98 19.57
CA PRO A 296 2.29 9.17 18.73
C PRO A 296 2.06 10.46 19.55
N LEU A 297 1.43 10.37 20.72
CA LEU A 297 1.25 11.50 21.65
C LEU A 297 2.16 11.29 22.86
N GLN A 298 3.04 12.25 23.11
CA GLN A 298 4.13 12.13 24.07
C GLN A 298 4.08 13.20 25.15
N GLY A 299 4.52 12.82 26.36
CA GLY A 299 4.60 13.68 27.52
C GLY A 299 3.25 14.16 28.05
N GLU A 300 3.28 14.95 29.13
CA GLU A 300 2.09 15.51 29.75
C GLU A 300 1.30 16.45 28.82
N GLY A 301 2.02 17.17 27.94
CA GLY A 301 1.43 18.04 26.94
C GLY A 301 0.78 17.34 25.77
N ARG A 302 0.83 16.00 25.69
CA ARG A 302 0.28 15.18 24.60
C ARG A 302 0.71 15.70 23.22
N VAL A 303 2.01 16.01 23.11
CA VAL A 303 2.60 16.54 21.88
C VAL A 303 2.70 15.45 20.84
N PHE A 304 2.26 15.73 19.63
CA PHE A 304 2.38 14.81 18.51
C PHE A 304 3.84 14.64 18.11
N GLY A 305 4.36 13.40 18.26
CA GLY A 305 5.75 13.07 17.98
C GLY A 305 6.02 12.84 16.50
N ASN A 306 7.21 13.23 16.05
CA ASN A 306 7.66 13.00 14.66
C ASN A 306 8.23 11.61 14.43
N ALA A 307 8.45 10.84 15.49
CA ALA A 307 8.86 9.44 15.43
C ALA A 307 8.16 8.63 16.52
N THR A 308 7.95 7.37 16.25
CA THR A 308 7.36 6.38 17.17
C THR A 308 8.18 5.10 17.15
N ALA A 309 7.96 4.23 18.14
CA ALA A 309 8.62 2.93 18.19
C ALA A 309 7.65 1.85 18.66
N ILE A 310 7.75 0.69 18.04
CA ILE A 310 7.01 -0.52 18.41
C ILE A 310 7.96 -1.68 18.67
N LYS A 311 7.58 -2.59 19.57
CA LYS A 311 8.27 -3.83 19.88
C LYS A 311 7.44 -5.01 19.32
N PRO A 312 7.66 -5.45 18.09
CA PRO A 312 6.77 -6.41 17.42
C PRO A 312 6.86 -7.84 17.96
N LEU A 313 7.92 -8.16 18.73
CA LEU A 313 8.12 -9.46 19.40
C LEU A 313 8.35 -9.23 20.89
N PHE A 314 7.57 -9.87 21.74
CA PHE A 314 7.67 -9.69 23.20
C PHE A 314 8.97 -10.25 23.77
N ASP A 315 9.48 -11.33 23.17
CA ASP A 315 10.68 -12.05 23.63
C ASP A 315 11.99 -11.52 22.99
N ASP A 316 11.92 -10.46 22.16
CA ASP A 316 13.12 -9.83 21.57
C ASP A 316 13.22 -8.38 22.05
N GLU A 317 14.41 -7.94 22.45
CA GLU A 317 14.66 -6.56 22.88
C GLU A 317 14.69 -5.55 21.72
N LYS A 318 14.62 -6.04 20.48
CA LYS A 318 14.62 -5.16 19.30
C LYS A 318 13.29 -4.50 19.08
N SER A 319 13.36 -3.23 18.71
CA SER A 319 12.24 -2.39 18.35
C SER A 319 12.37 -1.92 16.90
N ILE A 320 11.24 -1.51 16.33
CA ILE A 320 11.19 -0.81 15.04
C ILE A 320 10.78 0.62 15.32
N ALA A 321 11.65 1.58 15.00
CA ALA A 321 11.32 3.00 15.02
C ALA A 321 10.79 3.42 13.63
N LEU A 322 9.75 4.25 13.63
CA LEU A 322 9.09 4.76 12.45
C LEU A 322 9.09 6.28 12.46
N SER A 323 9.40 6.89 11.33
CA SER A 323 9.32 8.34 11.12
C SER A 323 8.92 8.63 9.69
N GLN A 324 8.35 9.80 9.45
CA GLN A 324 8.00 10.26 8.12
C GLN A 324 8.17 11.77 8.01
N ALA A 325 8.43 12.24 6.78
CA ALA A 325 8.47 13.66 6.45
C ALA A 325 8.05 13.88 4.99
N ALA A 326 7.48 15.04 4.71
CA ALA A 326 7.15 15.48 3.36
C ALA A 326 7.26 17.01 3.28
N TYR A 327 7.86 17.49 2.20
CA TYR A 327 8.04 18.92 1.91
C TYR A 327 7.55 19.27 0.49
N PRO A 328 6.27 19.05 0.18
CA PRO A 328 5.74 19.21 -1.18
C PRO A 328 5.96 20.62 -1.76
N GLN A 329 6.03 21.63 -0.90
CA GLN A 329 6.29 23.02 -1.30
C GLN A 329 7.68 23.23 -1.95
N TYR A 330 8.63 22.35 -1.72
CA TYR A 330 9.98 22.47 -2.29
C TYR A 330 10.06 21.89 -3.73
N ALA A 331 9.08 21.09 -4.14
CA ALA A 331 9.03 20.51 -5.48
C ALA A 331 9.00 21.58 -6.59
N GLU A 332 8.36 22.71 -6.34
CA GLU A 332 8.29 23.83 -7.30
C GLU A 332 9.67 24.46 -7.56
N THR A 333 10.60 24.34 -6.62
CA THR A 333 11.95 24.88 -6.72
C THR A 333 12.91 23.80 -7.25
N ASN A 334 12.97 22.66 -6.58
CA ASN A 334 13.86 21.57 -6.93
C ASN A 334 13.36 20.24 -6.29
N PRO A 335 12.85 19.31 -7.09
CA PRO A 335 12.40 18.01 -6.57
C PRO A 335 13.49 17.18 -5.87
N TYR A 336 14.75 17.32 -6.30
CA TYR A 336 15.88 16.65 -5.66
C TYR A 336 16.11 17.15 -4.23
N ASP A 337 16.11 18.47 -4.03
CA ASP A 337 16.25 19.06 -2.69
C ASP A 337 15.03 18.76 -1.82
N MET A 338 13.83 18.71 -2.40
CA MET A 338 12.63 18.30 -1.69
C MET A 338 12.77 16.88 -1.12
N ALA A 339 13.20 15.92 -1.95
CA ALA A 339 13.45 14.55 -1.51
C ALA A 339 14.55 14.50 -0.45
N GLY A 340 15.67 15.21 -0.67
CA GLY A 340 16.76 15.31 0.29
C GLY A 340 16.34 15.84 1.64
N CYS A 341 15.56 16.92 1.68
CA CYS A 341 15.03 17.50 2.93
C CYS A 341 14.07 16.54 3.64
N SER A 342 13.22 15.82 2.90
CA SER A 342 12.29 14.85 3.47
C SER A 342 13.06 13.68 4.12
N ILE A 343 14.02 13.12 3.43
CA ILE A 343 14.87 12.02 3.93
C ILE A 343 15.66 12.48 5.15
N ASP A 344 16.34 13.64 5.07
CA ASP A 344 17.14 14.18 6.18
C ASP A 344 16.31 14.39 7.44
N THR A 345 15.10 14.93 7.30
CA THR A 345 14.21 15.16 8.45
C THR A 345 13.73 13.84 9.05
N ALA A 346 13.27 12.89 8.23
CA ALA A 346 12.83 11.58 8.72
C ALA A 346 13.99 10.83 9.39
N TYR A 347 15.19 10.88 8.80
CA TYR A 347 16.39 10.29 9.36
C TYR A 347 16.75 10.89 10.74
N LYS A 348 16.78 12.22 10.86
CA LYS A 348 17.07 12.90 12.13
C LYS A 348 16.05 12.54 13.21
N ASN A 349 14.77 12.47 12.86
CA ASN A 349 13.72 12.07 13.81
C ASN A 349 13.94 10.64 14.31
N LEU A 350 14.38 9.71 13.47
CA LEU A 350 14.74 8.36 13.90
C LEU A 350 15.94 8.35 14.85
N ILE A 351 16.99 9.09 14.55
CA ILE A 351 18.19 9.15 15.41
C ILE A 351 17.86 9.72 16.78
N VAL A 352 17.11 10.80 16.84
CA VAL A 352 16.69 11.44 18.11
C VAL A 352 15.82 10.48 18.94
N SER A 353 15.05 9.61 18.31
CA SER A 353 14.26 8.58 19.00
C SER A 353 15.05 7.31 19.39
N GLY A 354 16.36 7.29 19.17
CA GLY A 354 17.24 6.20 19.56
C GLY A 354 17.45 5.09 18.52
N ALA A 355 17.04 5.32 17.27
CA ALA A 355 17.25 4.34 16.21
C ALA A 355 18.74 4.18 15.84
N ASN A 356 19.11 2.96 15.45
CA ASN A 356 20.47 2.67 14.99
C ASN A 356 20.68 3.20 13.56
N SER A 357 21.55 4.19 13.42
CA SER A 357 21.87 4.85 12.13
C SER A 357 22.38 3.91 11.03
N LYS A 358 22.89 2.74 11.38
CA LYS A 358 23.40 1.74 10.42
C LYS A 358 22.33 0.73 9.95
N LYS A 359 21.10 0.82 10.46
CA LYS A 359 20.01 -0.13 10.19
C LYS A 359 18.72 0.63 9.87
N ILE A 360 18.77 1.46 8.84
CA ILE A 360 17.64 2.26 8.37
C ILE A 360 17.26 1.77 6.97
N ALA A 361 15.96 1.64 6.74
CA ALA A 361 15.35 1.42 5.44
C ALA A 361 14.43 2.59 5.13
N ILE A 362 14.32 2.94 3.87
CA ILE A 362 13.47 4.02 3.37
C ILE A 362 12.36 3.38 2.53
N LEU A 363 11.13 3.84 2.76
CA LEU A 363 9.98 3.62 1.89
C LEU A 363 9.58 4.98 1.34
N ASP A 364 9.59 5.13 0.04
CA ASP A 364 9.23 6.36 -0.65
C ASP A 364 7.96 6.17 -1.49
N ASN A 365 7.24 7.24 -1.71
CA ASN A 365 6.10 7.31 -2.60
C ASN A 365 6.20 8.58 -3.44
N PHE A 366 6.26 8.38 -4.75
CA PHE A 366 6.24 9.44 -5.75
C PHE A 366 4.84 9.51 -6.36
N CYS A 367 3.97 10.31 -5.77
CA CYS A 367 2.64 10.54 -6.29
C CYS A 367 2.46 12.06 -6.51
N TRP A 368 2.57 12.46 -7.75
CA TRP A 368 2.40 13.85 -8.14
C TRP A 368 1.10 14.08 -8.88
#